data_c2e0252614e0f1b58178529cd582e03b
#
_entry.id   c2e0252614e0f1b58178529cd582e03b
#
_cell.length_a   1.000
_cell.length_b   1.000
_cell.length_c   1.000
_cell.angle_alpha   90.00
_cell.angle_beta   90.00
_cell.angle_gamma   90.00
#
_symmetry.space_group_name_H-M   'P 1'
#
loop_
_entity.id
_entity.type
_entity.pdbx_description
1 polymer ?
#
loop_
_entity_poly.entity_id
_entity_poly.type
_entity_poly.pdbx_seq_one_letter_code
_entity_poly.pdbx_strand_id
1 'polypeptide(L)'
;MNKRRILIVDDELSVRQSLQEWFLEDGFDVETAEDGATALRKMDRGPYDIILLDLKMPGMDGITVQKRIRDVDKDACIIILTAYASVETAVEALKLGAFDYVTKPVDPDDLSNLVKNALRQRELSEENVRLKEKVTELAHATPIIGESPKMQRVFELIRTVAETDSTVVIRGESGTGKELIARAIHVQSKRRFFPIVAVNAGSIPETLLE
;
A
#
# COMPACT_ATOMS: atom_id res chain seq x y z
N MET A 1 6.56 -6.58 21.39
CA MET A 1 5.80 -6.19 20.21
C MET A 1 5.01 -4.94 20.57
N ASN A 2 5.05 -3.88 19.75
CA ASN A 2 4.20 -2.72 19.98
C ASN A 2 2.74 -3.13 19.75
N LYS A 3 1.84 -2.78 20.66
CA LYS A 3 0.41 -3.04 20.45
C LYS A 3 -0.10 -2.19 19.30
N ARG A 4 -1.00 -2.74 18.49
CA ARG A 4 -1.69 -1.99 17.42
C ARG A 4 -2.63 -0.96 18.03
N ARG A 5 -2.64 0.25 17.46
CA ARG A 5 -3.38 1.39 17.99
C ARG A 5 -4.68 1.62 17.23
N ILE A 6 -5.78 1.72 17.97
CA ILE A 6 -7.11 2.02 17.43
C ILE A 6 -7.58 3.38 17.98
N LEU A 7 -8.10 4.23 17.11
CA LEU A 7 -8.83 5.45 17.49
C LEU A 7 -10.32 5.23 17.20
N ILE A 8 -11.16 5.38 18.23
CA ILE A 8 -12.60 5.33 18.12
C ILE A 8 -13.17 6.73 18.20
N VAL A 9 -13.87 7.18 17.16
CA VAL A 9 -14.43 8.52 17.04
C VAL A 9 -15.93 8.43 16.91
N ASP A 10 -16.65 8.79 17.96
CA ASP A 10 -18.09 8.65 18.06
C ASP A 10 -18.59 9.66 19.11
N ASP A 11 -19.74 10.30 18.94
CA ASP A 11 -20.27 11.25 19.93
C ASP A 11 -21.00 10.55 21.09
N GLU A 12 -21.46 9.30 20.90
CA GLU A 12 -22.13 8.51 21.90
C GLU A 12 -21.13 7.88 22.90
N LEU A 13 -21.15 8.31 24.15
CA LEU A 13 -20.25 7.81 25.20
C LEU A 13 -20.38 6.29 25.39
N SER A 14 -21.61 5.75 25.36
CA SER A 14 -21.89 4.32 25.52
C SER A 14 -21.24 3.48 24.43
N VAL A 15 -21.29 3.93 23.18
CA VAL A 15 -20.67 3.26 22.04
C VAL A 15 -19.15 3.28 22.19
N ARG A 16 -18.58 4.44 22.51
CA ARG A 16 -17.12 4.57 22.72
C ARG A 16 -16.61 3.64 23.82
N GLN A 17 -17.33 3.58 24.97
CA GLN A 17 -16.92 2.72 26.09
C GLN A 17 -17.01 1.24 25.74
N SER A 18 -18.12 0.80 25.16
CA SER A 18 -18.30 -0.60 24.77
C SER A 18 -17.25 -1.05 23.76
N LEU A 19 -17.00 -0.27 22.71
CA LEU A 19 -15.97 -0.59 21.71
C LEU A 19 -14.56 -0.53 22.31
N GLN A 20 -14.30 0.42 23.22
CA GLN A 20 -13.01 0.53 23.89
C GLN A 20 -12.72 -0.70 24.75
N GLU A 21 -13.65 -1.11 25.58
CA GLU A 21 -13.52 -2.32 26.41
C GLU A 21 -13.27 -3.55 25.54
N TRP A 22 -14.06 -3.73 24.51
CA TRP A 22 -13.95 -4.84 23.58
C TRP A 22 -12.54 -4.94 22.92
N PHE A 23 -12.06 -3.84 22.32
CA PHE A 23 -10.76 -3.87 21.66
C PHE A 23 -9.58 -3.91 22.64
N LEU A 24 -9.74 -3.42 23.86
CA LEU A 24 -8.73 -3.62 24.92
C LEU A 24 -8.61 -5.09 25.30
N GLU A 25 -9.73 -5.82 25.39
CA GLU A 25 -9.75 -7.27 25.63
C GLU A 25 -9.12 -8.04 24.45
N ASP A 26 -9.35 -7.60 23.21
CA ASP A 26 -8.70 -8.14 22.00
C ASP A 26 -7.19 -7.80 21.92
N GLY A 27 -6.65 -7.02 22.88
CA GLY A 27 -5.23 -6.74 23.03
C GLY A 27 -4.71 -5.51 22.30
N PHE A 28 -5.58 -4.67 21.76
CA PHE A 28 -5.22 -3.40 21.12
C PHE A 28 -4.88 -2.31 22.15
N ASP A 29 -4.22 -1.25 21.69
CA ASP A 29 -4.10 0.03 22.40
C ASP A 29 -5.17 0.97 21.85
N VAL A 30 -6.12 1.39 22.70
CA VAL A 30 -7.34 2.05 22.24
C VAL A 30 -7.47 3.43 22.84
N GLU A 31 -7.59 4.42 21.95
CA GLU A 31 -7.98 5.77 22.31
C GLU A 31 -9.37 6.12 21.76
N THR A 32 -10.07 7.02 22.44
CA THR A 32 -11.40 7.48 22.02
C THR A 32 -11.43 8.97 21.80
N ALA A 33 -12.27 9.45 20.89
CA ALA A 33 -12.55 10.88 20.67
C ALA A 33 -14.05 11.09 20.57
N GLU A 34 -14.55 12.14 21.20
CA GLU A 34 -15.99 12.47 21.23
C GLU A 34 -16.47 13.28 20.04
N ASP A 35 -15.52 13.82 19.28
CA ASP A 35 -15.76 14.64 18.09
C ASP A 35 -14.57 14.62 17.13
N GLY A 36 -14.79 15.11 15.91
CA GLY A 36 -13.77 15.18 14.87
C GLY A 36 -12.58 16.07 15.22
N ALA A 37 -12.79 17.16 15.96
CA ALA A 37 -11.71 18.08 16.35
C ALA A 37 -10.76 17.39 17.36
N THR A 38 -11.32 16.65 18.31
CA THR A 38 -10.54 15.84 19.26
C THR A 38 -9.80 14.70 18.55
N ALA A 39 -10.43 14.04 17.57
CA ALA A 39 -9.79 13.01 16.78
C ALA A 39 -8.56 13.56 16.05
N LEU A 40 -8.69 14.66 15.34
CA LEU A 40 -7.57 15.29 14.61
C LEU A 40 -6.43 15.71 15.53
N ARG A 41 -6.72 16.33 16.70
CA ARG A 41 -5.69 16.65 17.70
C ARG A 41 -4.95 15.42 18.23
N LYS A 42 -5.62 14.27 18.32
CA LYS A 42 -4.98 13.02 18.75
C LYS A 42 -4.06 12.47 17.68
N MET A 43 -4.42 12.62 16.42
CA MET A 43 -3.56 12.21 15.29
C MET A 43 -2.23 12.99 15.25
N ASP A 44 -2.20 14.23 15.73
CA ASP A 44 -0.95 15.00 15.85
C ASP A 44 0.08 14.34 16.80
N ARG A 45 -0.37 13.44 17.69
CA ARG A 45 0.49 12.72 18.65
C ARG A 45 1.09 11.42 18.10
N GLY A 46 0.66 10.99 16.91
CA GLY A 46 1.18 9.82 16.22
C GLY A 46 0.09 9.04 15.46
N PRO A 47 0.49 8.16 14.55
CA PRO A 47 -0.43 7.43 13.70
C PRO A 47 -1.23 6.39 14.48
N TYR A 48 -2.41 6.08 13.97
CA TYR A 48 -3.23 4.94 14.39
C TYR A 48 -3.24 3.88 13.29
N ASP A 49 -3.27 2.60 13.69
CA ASP A 49 -3.37 1.50 12.74
C ASP A 49 -4.78 1.41 12.14
N ILE A 50 -5.80 1.68 12.97
CA ILE A 50 -7.22 1.70 12.57
C ILE A 50 -7.90 2.92 13.19
N ILE A 51 -8.81 3.51 12.44
CA ILE A 51 -9.70 4.57 12.91
C ILE A 51 -11.14 4.12 12.66
N LEU A 52 -11.90 3.93 13.73
CA LEU A 52 -13.35 3.71 13.70
C LEU A 52 -14.03 5.07 13.80
N LEU A 53 -14.79 5.46 12.79
CA LEU A 53 -15.31 6.82 12.66
C LEU A 53 -16.82 6.83 12.43
N ASP A 54 -17.56 7.48 13.32
CA ASP A 54 -18.97 7.78 13.06
C ASP A 54 -19.11 8.92 12.03
N LEU A 55 -20.14 8.82 11.20
CA LEU A 55 -20.48 9.86 10.23
C LEU A 55 -21.24 11.02 10.85
N LYS A 56 -22.12 10.75 11.79
CA LYS A 56 -23.00 11.77 12.37
C LYS A 56 -22.53 12.17 13.75
N MET A 57 -21.74 13.24 13.79
CA MET A 57 -21.28 13.83 15.03
C MET A 57 -21.59 15.33 15.06
N PRO A 58 -21.82 15.92 16.24
CA PRO A 58 -21.97 17.37 16.39
C PRO A 58 -20.75 18.14 15.90
N GLY A 59 -20.98 19.24 15.23
CA GLY A 59 -19.94 20.16 14.76
C GLY A 59 -19.29 19.76 13.43
N MET A 60 -18.47 18.73 13.41
CA MET A 60 -17.81 18.27 12.20
C MET A 60 -18.29 16.87 11.84
N ASP A 61 -18.91 16.72 10.65
CA ASP A 61 -19.36 15.40 10.17
C ASP A 61 -18.17 14.47 9.86
N GLY A 62 -18.43 13.15 9.91
CA GLY A 62 -17.40 12.14 9.71
C GLY A 62 -16.75 12.17 8.32
N ILE A 63 -17.47 12.57 7.27
CA ILE A 63 -16.91 12.73 5.91
C ILE A 63 -15.86 13.84 5.89
N THR A 64 -16.14 14.96 6.56
CA THR A 64 -15.17 16.06 6.69
C THR A 64 -13.95 15.64 7.53
N VAL A 65 -14.18 14.87 8.62
CA VAL A 65 -13.10 14.30 9.43
C VAL A 65 -12.24 13.36 8.60
N GLN A 66 -12.85 12.45 7.83
CA GLN A 66 -12.15 11.52 6.95
C GLN A 66 -11.25 12.26 5.93
N LYS A 67 -11.77 13.30 5.28
CA LYS A 67 -10.99 14.13 4.34
C LYS A 67 -9.75 14.71 5.01
N ARG A 68 -9.91 15.32 6.19
CA ARG A 68 -8.79 15.91 6.95
C ARG A 68 -7.80 14.87 7.43
N ILE A 69 -8.26 13.68 7.83
CA ILE A 69 -7.37 12.56 8.17
C ILE A 69 -6.51 12.19 6.96
N ARG A 70 -7.12 12.09 5.77
CA ARG A 70 -6.42 11.77 4.51
C ARG A 70 -5.40 12.83 4.09
N ASP A 71 -5.62 14.09 4.44
CA ASP A 71 -4.64 15.17 4.19
C ASP A 71 -3.38 14.99 5.04
N VAL A 72 -3.51 14.44 6.26
CA VAL A 72 -2.41 14.21 7.20
C VAL A 72 -1.77 12.83 7.01
N ASP A 73 -2.60 11.79 6.85
CA ASP A 73 -2.18 10.40 6.67
C ASP A 73 -2.96 9.76 5.52
N LYS A 74 -2.31 9.66 4.36
CA LYS A 74 -2.92 9.09 3.14
C LYS A 74 -3.19 7.59 3.26
N ASP A 75 -2.46 6.91 4.12
CA ASP A 75 -2.54 5.46 4.30
C ASP A 75 -3.34 5.06 5.56
N ALA A 76 -3.97 6.03 6.25
CA ALA A 76 -4.81 5.76 7.41
C ALA A 76 -5.91 4.76 7.06
N CYS A 77 -6.05 3.68 7.83
CA CYS A 77 -7.11 2.71 7.66
C CYS A 77 -8.36 3.16 8.41
N ILE A 78 -9.38 3.64 7.69
CA ILE A 78 -10.61 4.20 8.24
C ILE A 78 -11.77 3.26 7.96
N ILE A 79 -12.46 2.84 9.02
CA ILE A 79 -13.72 2.09 8.95
C ILE A 79 -14.83 3.00 9.47
N ILE A 80 -15.84 3.19 8.64
CA ILE A 80 -16.99 4.01 9.00
C ILE A 80 -18.00 3.19 9.78
N LEU A 81 -18.44 3.69 10.94
CA LEU A 81 -19.51 3.12 11.74
C LEU A 81 -20.65 4.13 11.84
N THR A 82 -21.87 3.81 11.39
CA THR A 82 -22.96 4.77 11.44
C THR A 82 -24.33 4.13 11.64
N ALA A 83 -25.21 4.79 12.38
CA ALA A 83 -26.61 4.40 12.53
C ALA A 83 -27.46 4.77 11.27
N TYR A 84 -26.95 5.63 10.40
CA TYR A 84 -27.68 6.15 9.25
C TYR A 84 -27.01 5.72 7.96
N ALA A 85 -27.37 4.54 7.49
CA ALA A 85 -26.90 4.01 6.24
C ALA A 85 -27.72 4.57 5.08
N SER A 86 -27.10 5.39 4.21
CA SER A 86 -27.61 5.57 2.86
C SER A 86 -26.58 5.07 1.85
N VAL A 87 -27.05 4.62 0.69
CA VAL A 87 -26.16 4.17 -0.38
C VAL A 87 -25.22 5.30 -0.79
N GLU A 88 -25.71 6.54 -0.82
CA GLU A 88 -24.95 7.73 -1.21
C GLU A 88 -23.79 8.00 -0.25
N THR A 89 -24.05 7.98 1.07
CA THR A 89 -23.00 8.23 2.10
C THR A 89 -21.99 7.12 2.15
N ALA A 90 -22.39 5.86 1.99
CA ALA A 90 -21.50 4.72 1.91
C ALA A 90 -20.56 4.82 0.69
N VAL A 91 -21.14 5.12 -0.49
CA VAL A 91 -20.37 5.30 -1.73
C VAL A 91 -19.41 6.49 -1.62
N GLU A 92 -19.83 7.61 -1.00
CA GLU A 92 -18.95 8.76 -0.81
C GLU A 92 -17.77 8.40 0.11
N ALA A 93 -18.02 7.79 1.26
CA ALA A 93 -16.98 7.37 2.20
C ALA A 93 -15.95 6.43 1.56
N LEU A 94 -16.41 5.42 0.80
CA LEU A 94 -15.54 4.49 0.09
C LEU A 94 -14.73 5.18 -1.03
N LYS A 95 -15.33 6.10 -1.78
CA LYS A 95 -14.62 6.90 -2.79
C LYS A 95 -13.54 7.79 -2.18
N LEU A 96 -13.73 8.24 -0.95
CA LEU A 96 -12.74 9.00 -0.17
C LEU A 96 -11.70 8.11 0.51
N GLY A 97 -11.73 6.81 0.22
CA GLY A 97 -10.74 5.85 0.67
C GLY A 97 -11.02 5.23 2.04
N ALA A 98 -12.26 5.23 2.55
CA ALA A 98 -12.59 4.36 3.67
C ALA A 98 -12.31 2.90 3.30
N PHE A 99 -11.80 2.15 4.26
CA PHE A 99 -11.56 0.71 4.08
C PHE A 99 -12.89 -0.04 3.96
N ASP A 100 -13.83 0.30 4.83
CA ASP A 100 -15.17 -0.29 4.82
C ASP A 100 -16.19 0.65 5.50
N TYR A 101 -17.45 0.29 5.37
CA TYR A 101 -18.60 1.01 5.88
C TYR A 101 -19.55 0.02 6.56
N VAL A 102 -19.81 0.21 7.87
CA VAL A 102 -20.60 -0.70 8.70
C VAL A 102 -21.74 0.05 9.34
N THR A 103 -22.93 -0.57 9.35
CA THR A 103 -24.12 0.01 9.96
C THR A 103 -24.28 -0.44 11.41
N LYS A 104 -24.56 0.51 12.31
CA LYS A 104 -24.94 0.22 13.70
C LYS A 104 -26.38 -0.33 13.77
N PRO A 105 -26.70 -1.29 14.65
CA PRO A 105 -25.81 -1.91 15.64
C PRO A 105 -24.82 -2.88 14.99
N VAL A 106 -23.56 -2.86 15.46
CA VAL A 106 -22.49 -3.71 14.94
C VAL A 106 -22.33 -4.89 15.88
N ASP A 107 -22.25 -6.08 15.30
CA ASP A 107 -21.82 -7.26 16.04
C ASP A 107 -20.32 -7.13 16.36
N PRO A 108 -19.92 -7.27 17.64
CA PRO A 108 -18.53 -7.13 18.03
C PRO A 108 -17.58 -8.11 17.32
N ASP A 109 -17.99 -9.37 17.13
CA ASP A 109 -17.17 -10.38 16.45
C ASP A 109 -16.97 -10.03 14.97
N ASP A 110 -18.01 -9.56 14.29
CA ASP A 110 -17.94 -9.11 12.90
C ASP A 110 -17.00 -7.91 12.76
N LEU A 111 -17.08 -6.94 13.69
CA LEU A 111 -16.21 -5.79 13.70
C LEU A 111 -14.75 -6.17 13.99
N SER A 112 -14.51 -7.07 14.95
CA SER A 112 -13.16 -7.59 15.21
C SER A 112 -12.56 -8.30 14.00
N ASN A 113 -13.36 -9.09 13.28
CA ASN A 113 -12.93 -9.75 12.05
C ASN A 113 -12.60 -8.73 10.96
N LEU A 114 -13.42 -7.69 10.82
CA LEU A 114 -13.18 -6.62 9.86
C LEU A 114 -11.88 -5.86 10.16
N VAL A 115 -11.66 -5.49 11.43
CA VAL A 115 -10.42 -4.83 11.89
C VAL A 115 -9.20 -5.71 11.64
N LYS A 116 -9.27 -7.01 11.97
CA LYS A 116 -8.16 -7.97 11.69
C LYS A 116 -7.88 -8.09 10.20
N ASN A 117 -8.89 -8.12 9.35
CA ASN A 117 -8.73 -8.14 7.88
C ASN A 117 -8.09 -6.85 7.36
N ALA A 118 -8.52 -5.69 7.85
CA ALA A 118 -7.97 -4.40 7.49
C ALA A 118 -6.47 -4.29 7.83
N LEU A 119 -6.10 -4.71 9.03
CA LEU A 119 -4.71 -4.77 9.48
C LEU A 119 -3.87 -5.70 8.62
N ARG A 120 -4.38 -6.89 8.31
CA ARG A 120 -3.69 -7.86 7.46
C ARG A 120 -3.45 -7.32 6.05
N GLN A 121 -4.45 -6.66 5.47
CA GLN A 121 -4.29 -6.06 4.14
C GLN A 121 -3.24 -4.94 4.15
N ARG A 122 -3.20 -4.11 5.19
CA ARG A 122 -2.17 -3.09 5.38
C ARG A 122 -0.78 -3.71 5.50
N GLU A 123 -0.60 -4.72 6.35
CA GLU A 123 0.68 -5.43 6.50
C GLU A 123 1.17 -6.01 5.16
N LEU A 124 0.29 -6.66 4.40
CA LEU A 124 0.65 -7.20 3.08
C LEU A 124 1.04 -6.10 2.09
N SER A 125 0.39 -4.94 2.14
CA SER A 125 0.74 -3.78 1.31
C SER A 125 2.12 -3.22 1.68
N GLU A 126 2.38 -3.01 2.97
CA GLU A 126 3.67 -2.54 3.49
C GLU A 126 4.81 -3.53 3.17
N GLU A 127 4.57 -4.83 3.34
CA GLU A 127 5.54 -5.87 3.00
C GLU A 127 5.82 -5.89 1.48
N ASN A 128 4.80 -5.73 0.65
CA ASN A 128 4.95 -5.67 -0.81
C ASN A 128 5.82 -4.48 -1.24
N VAL A 129 5.60 -3.30 -0.64
CA VAL A 129 6.45 -2.11 -0.88
C VAL A 129 7.88 -2.40 -0.47
N ARG A 130 8.10 -2.92 0.74
CA ARG A 130 9.43 -3.27 1.25
C ARG A 130 10.15 -4.32 0.40
N LEU A 131 9.42 -5.33 -0.08
CA LEU A 131 10.00 -6.34 -0.98
C LEU A 131 10.38 -5.75 -2.33
N LYS A 132 9.56 -4.85 -2.87
CA LYS A 132 9.87 -4.11 -4.11
C LYS A 132 11.12 -3.25 -3.96
N GLU A 133 11.28 -2.56 -2.85
CA GLU A 133 12.47 -1.77 -2.53
C GLU A 133 13.71 -2.66 -2.48
N LYS A 134 13.66 -3.80 -1.76
CA LYS A 134 14.76 -4.76 -1.70
C LYS A 134 15.12 -5.34 -3.07
N VAL A 135 14.14 -5.67 -3.89
CA VAL A 135 14.39 -6.12 -5.27
C VAL A 135 15.12 -5.04 -6.06
N THR A 136 14.70 -3.79 -5.91
CA THR A 136 15.34 -2.65 -6.58
C THR A 136 16.80 -2.48 -6.11
N GLU A 137 17.05 -2.56 -4.80
CA GLU A 137 18.42 -2.49 -4.23
C GLU A 137 19.32 -3.62 -4.75
N LEU A 138 18.83 -4.86 -4.71
CA LEU A 138 19.58 -6.03 -5.19
C LEU A 138 19.86 -5.96 -6.70
N ALA A 139 18.93 -5.40 -7.45
CA ALA A 139 19.08 -5.22 -8.89
C ALA A 139 20.13 -4.15 -9.24
N HIS A 140 20.35 -3.16 -8.38
CA HIS A 140 21.44 -2.18 -8.51
C HIS A 140 22.79 -2.69 -8.02
N ALA A 141 22.82 -3.84 -7.32
CA ALA A 141 24.05 -4.42 -6.76
C ALA A 141 25.03 -5.02 -7.79
N THR A 142 24.67 -5.07 -9.08
CA THR A 142 25.58 -5.46 -10.16
C THR A 142 25.74 -4.29 -11.12
N PRO A 143 26.47 -3.22 -10.76
CA PRO A 143 26.67 -2.09 -11.66
C PRO A 143 27.52 -2.53 -12.86
N ILE A 144 27.03 -2.25 -14.06
CA ILE A 144 27.87 -2.32 -15.25
C ILE A 144 28.85 -1.17 -15.16
N ILE A 145 30.13 -1.48 -15.01
CA ILE A 145 31.19 -0.49 -14.88
C ILE A 145 31.73 -0.17 -16.27
N GLY A 146 31.81 1.11 -16.62
CA GLY A 146 32.43 1.56 -17.89
C GLY A 146 32.46 3.07 -17.99
N GLU A 147 33.67 3.62 -18.10
CA GLU A 147 33.89 5.06 -18.19
C GLU A 147 34.14 5.54 -19.64
N SER A 148 34.28 4.60 -20.58
CA SER A 148 34.56 4.96 -21.98
C SER A 148 33.37 5.69 -22.63
N PRO A 149 33.63 6.65 -23.56
CA PRO A 149 32.52 7.34 -24.24
C PRO A 149 31.57 6.40 -25.00
N LYS A 150 32.05 5.24 -25.44
CA LYS A 150 31.23 4.21 -26.07
C LYS A 150 30.27 3.54 -25.08
N MET A 151 30.73 3.25 -23.85
CA MET A 151 29.90 2.70 -22.80
C MET A 151 28.84 3.70 -22.28
N GLN A 152 29.21 4.98 -22.21
CA GLN A 152 28.24 6.02 -21.82
C GLN A 152 27.06 6.09 -22.80
N ARG A 153 27.32 5.98 -24.11
CA ARG A 153 26.26 5.88 -25.13
C ARG A 153 25.38 4.62 -24.93
N VAL A 154 25.98 3.49 -24.54
CA VAL A 154 25.21 2.26 -24.22
C VAL A 154 24.31 2.50 -23.02
N PHE A 155 24.79 3.18 -21.97
CA PHE A 155 23.96 3.51 -20.80
C PHE A 155 22.81 4.45 -21.15
N GLU A 156 23.01 5.43 -22.02
CA GLU A 156 21.94 6.30 -22.52
C GLU A 156 20.87 5.49 -23.28
N LEU A 157 21.30 4.57 -24.16
CA LEU A 157 20.39 3.69 -24.89
C LEU A 157 19.60 2.76 -23.94
N ILE A 158 20.25 2.19 -22.90
CA ILE A 158 19.57 1.38 -21.90
C ILE A 158 18.43 2.18 -21.26
N ARG A 159 18.69 3.40 -20.81
CA ARG A 159 17.67 4.26 -20.20
C ARG A 159 16.49 4.52 -21.14
N THR A 160 16.81 4.85 -22.41
CA THR A 160 15.77 5.15 -23.42
C THR A 160 14.90 3.94 -23.73
N VAL A 161 15.50 2.76 -23.95
CA VAL A 161 14.73 1.56 -24.33
C VAL A 161 14.00 0.94 -23.15
N ALA A 162 14.49 1.09 -21.92
CA ALA A 162 13.86 0.56 -20.71
C ALA A 162 12.47 1.15 -20.46
N GLU A 163 12.20 2.37 -20.92
CA GLU A 163 10.90 3.03 -20.80
C GLU A 163 9.87 2.52 -21.81
N THR A 164 10.31 1.79 -22.85
CA THR A 164 9.48 1.31 -23.95
C THR A 164 9.16 -0.19 -23.81
N ASP A 165 8.11 -0.66 -24.49
CA ASP A 165 7.79 -2.08 -24.63
C ASP A 165 8.36 -2.71 -25.92
N SER A 166 9.37 -2.06 -26.53
CA SER A 166 9.96 -2.48 -27.80
C SER A 166 10.86 -3.70 -27.64
N THR A 167 10.91 -4.54 -28.66
CA THR A 167 11.90 -5.63 -28.75
C THR A 167 13.30 -5.05 -28.95
N VAL A 168 14.25 -5.49 -28.14
CA VAL A 168 15.63 -5.02 -28.15
C VAL A 168 16.57 -6.13 -28.59
N VAL A 169 17.43 -5.87 -29.58
CA VAL A 169 18.48 -6.79 -30.02
C VAL A 169 19.83 -6.28 -29.53
N ILE A 170 20.52 -7.09 -28.71
CA ILE A 170 21.84 -6.78 -28.17
C ILE A 170 22.89 -7.58 -28.96
N ARG A 171 23.80 -6.88 -29.64
CA ARG A 171 24.88 -7.49 -30.44
C ARG A 171 26.23 -7.23 -29.82
N GLY A 172 27.14 -8.19 -29.93
CA GLY A 172 28.52 -8.09 -29.47
C GLY A 172 29.21 -9.47 -29.47
N GLU A 173 30.49 -9.50 -29.32
CA GLU A 173 31.31 -10.70 -29.25
C GLU A 173 30.99 -11.54 -28.02
N SER A 174 31.42 -12.81 -27.99
CA SER A 174 31.23 -13.66 -26.79
C SER A 174 31.99 -13.06 -25.60
N GLY A 175 31.39 -13.10 -24.41
CA GLY A 175 32.01 -12.60 -23.18
C GLY A 175 31.92 -11.06 -22.96
N THR A 176 31.33 -10.28 -23.88
CA THR A 176 31.27 -8.80 -23.77
C THR A 176 30.20 -8.28 -22.78
N GLY A 177 29.51 -9.16 -22.04
CA GLY A 177 28.53 -8.75 -21.03
C GLY A 177 27.12 -8.46 -21.57
N LYS A 178 26.73 -9.02 -22.72
CA LYS A 178 25.38 -8.84 -23.31
C LYS A 178 24.25 -9.20 -22.33
N GLU A 179 24.45 -10.23 -21.52
CA GLU A 179 23.48 -10.62 -20.49
C GLU A 179 23.33 -9.55 -19.40
N LEU A 180 24.45 -8.92 -19.01
CA LEU A 180 24.41 -7.81 -18.03
C LEU A 180 23.62 -6.62 -18.58
N ILE A 181 23.78 -6.31 -19.88
CA ILE A 181 23.00 -5.25 -20.55
C ILE A 181 21.50 -5.61 -20.56
N ALA A 182 21.14 -6.85 -20.90
CA ALA A 182 19.74 -7.31 -20.87
C ALA A 182 19.12 -7.18 -19.47
N ARG A 183 19.85 -7.60 -18.44
CA ARG A 183 19.44 -7.42 -17.03
C ARG A 183 19.32 -5.95 -16.64
N ALA A 184 20.23 -5.09 -17.09
CA ALA A 184 20.18 -3.66 -16.81
C ALA A 184 18.96 -2.98 -17.45
N ILE A 185 18.58 -3.36 -18.68
CA ILE A 185 17.36 -2.90 -19.33
C ILE A 185 16.13 -3.35 -18.51
N HIS A 186 16.09 -4.62 -18.11
CA HIS A 186 14.97 -5.14 -17.32
C HIS A 186 14.80 -4.41 -15.99
N VAL A 187 15.88 -4.21 -15.23
CA VAL A 187 15.90 -3.52 -13.94
C VAL A 187 15.43 -2.07 -14.04
N GLN A 188 15.71 -1.39 -15.15
CA GLN A 188 15.29 -0.02 -15.38
C GLN A 188 13.90 0.08 -16.06
N SER A 189 13.30 -1.05 -16.45
CA SER A 189 12.01 -1.07 -17.14
C SER A 189 10.81 -0.97 -16.18
N LYS A 190 9.64 -0.70 -16.75
CA LYS A 190 8.35 -0.79 -16.03
C LYS A 190 8.08 -2.20 -15.49
N ARG A 191 8.76 -3.22 -16.03
CA ARG A 191 8.63 -4.64 -15.66
C ARG A 191 9.67 -5.09 -14.63
N ARG A 192 10.42 -4.20 -14.00
CA ARG A 192 11.50 -4.52 -13.05
C ARG A 192 11.13 -5.43 -11.88
N PHE A 193 9.84 -5.48 -11.53
CA PHE A 193 9.32 -6.32 -10.45
C PHE A 193 8.79 -7.68 -10.95
N PHE A 194 8.79 -7.92 -12.26
CA PHE A 194 8.43 -9.21 -12.82
C PHE A 194 9.68 -10.07 -13.03
N PRO A 195 9.58 -11.41 -13.02
CA PRO A 195 10.71 -12.27 -13.25
C PRO A 195 11.22 -12.13 -14.70
N ILE A 196 12.56 -12.08 -14.87
CA ILE A 196 13.18 -12.22 -16.18
C ILE A 196 13.33 -13.71 -16.50
N VAL A 197 12.85 -14.14 -17.67
CA VAL A 197 12.98 -15.51 -18.14
C VAL A 197 14.05 -15.56 -19.22
N ALA A 198 15.17 -16.23 -18.93
CA ALA A 198 16.26 -16.43 -19.88
C ALA A 198 16.07 -17.79 -20.60
N VAL A 199 15.99 -17.74 -21.93
CA VAL A 199 15.86 -18.94 -22.76
C VAL A 199 17.07 -19.03 -23.69
N ASN A 200 17.77 -20.19 -23.65
CA ASN A 200 18.85 -20.44 -24.60
C ASN A 200 18.26 -21.07 -25.87
N ALA A 201 18.13 -20.26 -26.92
CA ALA A 201 17.57 -20.72 -28.20
C ALA A 201 18.38 -21.89 -28.84
N GLY A 202 19.70 -21.94 -28.58
CA GLY A 202 20.54 -23.05 -29.06
C GLY A 202 20.28 -24.41 -28.39
N SER A 203 19.54 -24.42 -27.27
CA SER A 203 19.15 -25.65 -26.57
C SER A 203 17.73 -26.11 -26.92
N ILE A 204 17.01 -25.37 -27.75
CA ILE A 204 15.65 -25.72 -28.19
C ILE A 204 15.78 -26.53 -29.49
N PRO A 205 15.18 -27.76 -29.55
CA PRO A 205 15.12 -28.51 -30.79
C PRO A 205 14.41 -27.71 -31.91
N GLU A 206 14.90 -27.81 -33.15
CA GLU A 206 14.32 -27.07 -34.30
C GLU A 206 12.82 -27.31 -34.46
N THR A 207 12.34 -28.51 -34.11
CA THR A 207 10.92 -28.87 -34.14
C THR A 207 10.01 -28.13 -33.17
N LEU A 208 10.56 -27.40 -32.23
CA LEU A 208 9.82 -26.59 -31.25
C LEU A 208 10.00 -25.06 -31.48
N LEU A 209 10.64 -24.67 -32.57
CA LEU A 209 10.85 -23.26 -32.96
C LEU A 209 9.84 -22.77 -34.00
N GLU A 210 8.84 -23.57 -34.39
CA GLU A 210 7.72 -23.20 -35.28
C GLU A 210 6.50 -22.66 -34.52
#